data_0b88bfe9078fbf47b9aaaaf6e63d854d
#
_entry.id   0b88bfe9078fbf47b9aaaaf6e63d854d
#
_cell.length_a   1.000
_cell.length_b   1.000
_cell.length_c   1.000
_cell.angle_alpha   90.00
_cell.angle_beta   90.00
_cell.angle_gamma   90.00
#
_symmetry.space_group_name_H-M   'P 1'
#
loop_
_entity.id
_entity.type
_entity.pdbx_description
1 polymer ?
#
loop_
_entity_poly.entity_id
_entity_poly.type
_entity_poly.pdbx_seq_one_letter_code
_entity_poly.pdbx_strand_id
1 'polypeptide(L)'
;ESVENILTPYRISDEQLFSALSVIDQLWAIFYDDPTLSPVQKAEAATKAGFKLDTAALVFAYGNENLDRSYDRIRAGLQEIYKRGIYAESPGDSILIFNGKSRSSKPLSTYLNRDEALLELIGAYPEAELLLAALAESLVLPNIVIDEEHLAELKQKTISEIPETEGIVLQNEVIVRLRRCAVVRAGNKPGVLC
;
A
#
# COMPACT_ATOMS: atom_id res chain seq x y z
N GLU A 1 17.06 21.47 -8.62
CA GLU A 1 16.98 20.38 -9.62
C GLU A 1 17.43 19.01 -9.08
N SER A 2 18.22 18.95 -7.99
CA SER A 2 18.77 17.69 -7.49
C SER A 2 17.82 16.88 -6.61
N VAL A 3 16.79 17.49 -6.04
CA VAL A 3 15.88 16.82 -5.09
C VAL A 3 14.67 16.15 -5.80
N GLU A 4 14.35 16.57 -7.02
CA GLU A 4 13.21 16.05 -7.79
C GLU A 4 13.44 14.65 -8.36
N ASN A 5 14.67 14.12 -8.34
CA ASN A 5 15.03 12.82 -8.90
C ASN A 5 15.32 11.73 -7.85
N ILE A 6 14.92 11.94 -6.59
CA ILE A 6 15.05 10.89 -5.59
C ILE A 6 13.99 9.84 -5.88
N LEU A 7 14.44 8.63 -6.25
CA LEU A 7 13.56 7.47 -6.39
C LEU A 7 12.91 7.19 -5.03
N THR A 8 11.59 7.19 -5.01
CA THR A 8 10.81 6.92 -3.79
C THR A 8 11.11 5.50 -3.30
N PRO A 9 11.65 5.33 -2.09
CA PRO A 9 11.86 4.03 -1.52
C PRO A 9 10.54 3.45 -0.99
N TYR A 10 10.34 2.15 -1.18
CA TYR A 10 9.20 1.42 -0.68
C TYR A 10 9.65 0.27 0.21
N ARG A 11 8.77 -0.18 1.09
CA ARG A 11 8.91 -1.41 1.86
C ARG A 11 7.63 -2.23 1.81
N ILE A 12 7.76 -3.55 1.99
CA ILE A 12 6.61 -4.42 2.18
C ILE A 12 6.30 -4.46 3.67
N SER A 13 5.06 -4.09 4.04
CA SER A 13 4.58 -4.06 5.42
C SER A 13 3.75 -5.31 5.72
N ASP A 14 3.95 -5.89 6.90
CA ASP A 14 3.15 -7.03 7.37
C ASP A 14 1.86 -6.62 8.11
N GLU A 15 1.67 -5.33 8.37
CA GLU A 15 0.50 -4.82 9.12
C GLU A 15 -0.82 -5.19 8.45
N GLN A 16 -0.89 -5.06 7.13
CA GLN A 16 -2.09 -5.36 6.36
C GLN A 16 -2.35 -6.87 6.30
N LEU A 17 -1.30 -7.69 6.26
CA LEU A 17 -1.44 -9.13 6.40
C LEU A 17 -2.05 -9.52 7.75
N PHE A 18 -1.52 -8.97 8.85
CA PHE A 18 -2.08 -9.24 10.18
C PHE A 18 -3.53 -8.79 10.29
N SER A 19 -3.88 -7.64 9.71
CA SER A 19 -5.25 -7.17 9.63
C SER A 19 -6.15 -8.14 8.87
N ALA A 20 -5.74 -8.57 7.68
CA ALA A 20 -6.49 -9.52 6.86
C ALA A 20 -6.66 -10.88 7.56
N LEU A 21 -5.61 -11.40 8.19
CA LEU A 21 -5.69 -12.63 8.97
C LEU A 21 -6.64 -12.49 10.16
N SER A 22 -6.64 -11.35 10.85
CA SER A 22 -7.57 -11.08 11.94
C SER A 22 -9.03 -11.09 11.48
N VAL A 23 -9.31 -10.57 10.28
CA VAL A 23 -10.66 -10.61 9.67
C VAL A 23 -11.11 -12.07 9.48
N ILE A 24 -10.24 -12.92 8.95
CA ILE A 24 -10.53 -14.34 8.74
C ILE A 24 -10.72 -15.06 10.09
N ASP A 25 -9.87 -14.77 11.09
CA ASP A 25 -9.96 -15.37 12.42
C ASP A 25 -11.27 -14.97 13.13
N GLN A 26 -11.69 -13.72 13.04
CA GLN A 26 -12.96 -13.24 13.58
C GLN A 26 -14.16 -13.89 12.90
N LEU A 27 -14.12 -14.01 11.58
CA LEU A 27 -15.17 -14.67 10.83
C LEU A 27 -15.28 -16.14 11.24
N TRP A 28 -14.14 -16.80 11.35
CA TRP A 28 -14.06 -18.17 11.81
C TRP A 28 -14.70 -18.34 13.20
N ALA A 29 -14.32 -17.52 14.17
CA ALA A 29 -14.87 -17.56 15.51
C ALA A 29 -16.40 -17.43 15.52
N ILE A 30 -16.96 -16.52 14.72
CA ILE A 30 -18.41 -16.33 14.61
C ILE A 30 -19.11 -17.59 14.06
N PHE A 31 -18.55 -18.23 13.06
CA PHE A 31 -19.23 -19.32 12.37
C PHE A 31 -18.97 -20.69 12.96
N TYR A 32 -17.86 -20.90 13.71
CA TYR A 32 -17.39 -22.22 14.14
C TYR A 32 -17.24 -22.40 15.65
N ASP A 33 -16.79 -21.40 16.40
CA ASP A 33 -16.46 -21.56 17.80
C ASP A 33 -17.69 -21.87 18.68
N ASP A 34 -18.86 -21.36 18.27
CA ASP A 34 -20.10 -21.63 19.01
C ASP A 34 -21.12 -22.39 18.17
N PRO A 35 -21.16 -23.72 18.26
CA PRO A 35 -22.13 -24.52 17.54
C PRO A 35 -23.57 -24.35 18.04
N THR A 36 -23.80 -23.71 19.19
CA THR A 36 -25.13 -23.53 19.76
C THR A 36 -25.87 -22.35 19.15
N LEU A 37 -25.16 -21.42 18.50
CA LEU A 37 -25.78 -20.29 17.82
C LEU A 37 -26.51 -20.72 16.56
N SER A 38 -27.75 -20.24 16.43
CA SER A 38 -28.51 -20.43 15.20
C SER A 38 -27.90 -19.63 14.03
N PRO A 39 -28.21 -20.00 12.79
CA PRO A 39 -27.79 -19.23 11.60
C PRO A 39 -28.09 -17.73 11.69
N VAL A 40 -29.27 -17.37 12.17
CA VAL A 40 -29.67 -15.95 12.32
C VAL A 40 -28.78 -15.22 13.30
N GLN A 41 -28.48 -15.84 14.45
CA GLN A 41 -27.63 -15.25 15.47
C GLN A 41 -26.18 -15.08 14.97
N LYS A 42 -25.66 -16.02 14.18
CA LYS A 42 -24.33 -15.94 13.55
C LYS A 42 -24.30 -14.81 12.51
N ALA A 43 -25.35 -14.66 11.68
CA ALA A 43 -25.46 -13.55 10.73
C ALA A 43 -25.52 -12.20 11.43
N GLU A 44 -26.27 -12.09 12.53
CA GLU A 44 -26.31 -10.90 13.35
C GLU A 44 -24.96 -10.59 14.00
N ALA A 45 -24.27 -11.60 14.48
CA ALA A 45 -22.91 -11.46 15.05
C ALA A 45 -21.92 -10.97 14.00
N ALA A 46 -21.95 -11.52 12.80
CA ALA A 46 -21.13 -11.06 11.67
C ALA A 46 -21.40 -9.59 11.33
N THR A 47 -22.69 -9.21 11.27
CA THR A 47 -23.08 -7.82 11.03
C THR A 47 -22.62 -6.87 12.15
N LYS A 48 -22.73 -7.27 13.41
CA LYS A 48 -22.23 -6.52 14.56
C LYS A 48 -20.71 -6.36 14.56
N ALA A 49 -20.00 -7.37 14.05
CA ALA A 49 -18.55 -7.32 13.85
C ALA A 49 -18.12 -6.47 12.64
N GLY A 50 -19.08 -5.93 11.88
CA GLY A 50 -18.84 -5.04 10.76
C GLY A 50 -18.71 -5.75 9.40
N PHE A 51 -18.96 -7.06 9.34
CA PHE A 51 -18.94 -7.81 8.08
C PHE A 51 -20.22 -7.56 7.27
N LYS A 52 -20.04 -7.12 6.03
CA LYS A 52 -21.14 -6.93 5.07
C LYS A 52 -21.26 -8.17 4.19
N LEU A 53 -21.78 -9.26 4.77
CA LEU A 53 -22.02 -10.51 4.03
C LEU A 53 -23.42 -10.48 3.42
N ASP A 54 -23.49 -10.75 2.14
CA ASP A 54 -24.76 -10.96 1.47
C ASP A 54 -25.33 -12.37 1.77
N THR A 55 -26.55 -12.62 1.31
CA THR A 55 -27.21 -13.92 1.54
C THR A 55 -26.42 -15.07 0.94
N ALA A 56 -25.77 -14.89 -0.20
CA ALA A 56 -25.00 -15.93 -0.87
C ALA A 56 -23.72 -16.29 -0.10
N ALA A 57 -22.98 -15.28 0.37
CA ALA A 57 -21.81 -15.45 1.22
C ALA A 57 -22.17 -16.12 2.56
N LEU A 58 -23.33 -15.75 3.14
CA LEU A 58 -23.84 -16.39 4.36
C LEU A 58 -24.21 -17.85 4.14
N VAL A 59 -24.93 -18.17 3.05
CA VAL A 59 -25.27 -19.56 2.69
C VAL A 59 -24.02 -20.38 2.48
N PHE A 60 -23.01 -19.84 1.82
CA PHE A 60 -21.71 -20.51 1.67
C PHE A 60 -21.06 -20.77 3.02
N ALA A 61 -20.99 -19.78 3.91
CA ALA A 61 -20.41 -19.92 5.22
C ALA A 61 -21.12 -20.96 6.11
N TYR A 62 -22.42 -21.17 5.93
CA TYR A 62 -23.20 -22.17 6.66
C TYR A 62 -23.17 -23.55 6.04
N GLY A 63 -23.15 -23.63 4.72
CA GLY A 63 -23.35 -24.87 3.99
C GLY A 63 -22.07 -25.67 3.70
N ASN A 64 -20.91 -25.10 4.02
CA ASN A 64 -19.65 -25.73 3.64
C ASN A 64 -19.07 -26.60 4.75
N GLU A 65 -19.31 -27.92 4.66
CA GLU A 65 -18.75 -28.91 5.60
C GLU A 65 -17.21 -28.95 5.62
N ASN A 66 -16.55 -28.37 4.61
CA ASN A 66 -15.11 -28.32 4.49
C ASN A 66 -14.53 -26.90 4.77
N LEU A 67 -15.28 -26.04 5.42
CA LEU A 67 -14.83 -24.67 5.67
C LEU A 67 -13.53 -24.62 6.49
N ASP A 68 -13.26 -25.61 7.37
CA ASP A 68 -12.00 -25.77 8.08
C ASP A 68 -10.80 -25.78 7.13
N ARG A 69 -10.89 -26.64 6.10
CA ARG A 69 -9.81 -26.72 5.10
C ARG A 69 -9.72 -25.46 4.25
N SER A 70 -10.86 -24.86 3.92
CA SER A 70 -10.91 -23.64 3.15
C SER A 70 -10.30 -22.47 3.94
N TYR A 71 -10.54 -22.40 5.25
CA TYR A 71 -9.97 -21.41 6.13
C TYR A 71 -8.42 -21.44 6.14
N ASP A 72 -7.83 -22.61 6.42
CA ASP A 72 -6.37 -22.74 6.44
C ASP A 72 -5.75 -22.41 5.08
N ARG A 73 -6.41 -22.84 4.01
CA ARG A 73 -5.98 -22.57 2.64
C ARG A 73 -6.05 -21.07 2.30
N ILE A 74 -7.15 -20.39 2.67
CA ILE A 74 -7.29 -18.93 2.48
C ILE A 74 -6.22 -18.19 3.25
N ARG A 75 -5.93 -18.58 4.49
CA ARG A 75 -4.82 -18.00 5.28
C ARG A 75 -3.48 -18.15 4.55
N ALA A 76 -3.17 -19.34 4.06
CA ALA A 76 -1.95 -19.59 3.31
C ALA A 76 -1.90 -18.76 2.02
N GLY A 77 -3.01 -18.66 1.29
CA GLY A 77 -3.11 -17.84 0.09
C GLY A 77 -2.89 -16.35 0.36
N LEU A 78 -3.47 -15.82 1.44
CA LEU A 78 -3.23 -14.44 1.87
C LEU A 78 -1.74 -14.21 2.17
N GLN A 79 -1.10 -15.13 2.91
CA GLN A 79 0.33 -15.02 3.21
C GLN A 79 1.20 -14.96 1.93
N GLU A 80 0.89 -15.78 0.93
CA GLU A 80 1.62 -15.79 -0.35
C GLU A 80 1.42 -14.49 -1.14
N ILE A 81 0.18 -13.99 -1.22
CA ILE A 81 -0.13 -12.74 -1.92
C ILE A 81 0.56 -11.55 -1.25
N TYR A 82 0.48 -11.46 0.07
CA TYR A 82 1.10 -10.37 0.83
C TYR A 82 2.63 -10.42 0.81
N LYS A 83 3.21 -11.60 0.81
CA LYS A 83 4.65 -11.80 0.63
C LYS A 83 5.14 -11.33 -0.74
N ARG A 84 4.34 -11.52 -1.76
CA ARG A 84 4.62 -11.02 -3.10
C ARG A 84 4.54 -9.51 -3.16
N GLY A 85 3.60 -8.90 -2.45
CA GLY A 85 3.39 -7.47 -2.32
C GLY A 85 2.27 -6.94 -3.22
N ILE A 86 1.43 -6.10 -2.62
CA ILE A 86 0.26 -5.48 -3.26
C ILE A 86 0.50 -3.97 -3.28
N TYR A 87 0.47 -3.35 -4.46
CA TYR A 87 0.57 -1.90 -4.60
C TYR A 87 -0.81 -1.23 -4.75
N ALA A 88 -0.94 0.01 -4.28
CA ALA A 88 -2.16 0.81 -4.39
C ALA A 88 -2.27 1.48 -5.76
N GLU A 89 -1.25 2.26 -6.10
CA GLU A 89 -1.15 3.01 -7.35
C GLU A 89 0.17 2.67 -8.02
N SER A 90 0.19 2.69 -9.36
CA SER A 90 1.42 2.40 -10.10
C SER A 90 2.45 3.51 -9.86
N PRO A 91 3.58 3.22 -9.21
CA PRO A 91 4.64 4.20 -9.00
C PRO A 91 5.54 4.37 -10.24
N GLY A 92 5.23 3.69 -11.35
CA GLY A 92 6.02 3.64 -12.58
C GLY A 92 6.30 2.20 -13.01
N ASP A 93 7.27 2.00 -13.89
CA ASP A 93 7.59 0.68 -14.46
C ASP A 93 8.32 -0.25 -13.49
N SER A 94 8.89 0.29 -12.42
CA SER A 94 9.63 -0.47 -11.40
C SER A 94 9.46 0.12 -10.01
N ILE A 95 9.59 -0.73 -9.01
CA ILE A 95 9.53 -0.35 -7.58
C ILE A 95 10.90 -0.61 -6.94
N LEU A 96 11.40 0.39 -6.20
CA LEU A 96 12.59 0.28 -5.37
C LEU A 96 12.19 -0.16 -3.97
N ILE A 97 12.45 -1.42 -3.65
CA ILE A 97 12.15 -2.00 -2.33
C ILE A 97 13.41 -1.99 -1.46
N PHE A 98 13.24 -1.49 -0.24
CA PHE A 98 14.20 -1.61 0.84
C PHE A 98 13.79 -2.76 1.77
N ASN A 99 14.77 -3.61 2.10
CA ASN A 99 14.62 -4.67 3.09
C ASN A 99 15.84 -4.60 4.03
N GLY A 100 15.70 -3.88 5.11
CA GLY A 100 16.81 -3.52 5.98
C GLY A 100 17.89 -2.75 5.21
N LYS A 101 19.11 -3.28 5.17
CA LYS A 101 20.24 -2.63 4.48
C LYS A 101 20.32 -2.94 2.97
N SER A 102 19.52 -3.87 2.49
CA SER A 102 19.50 -4.23 1.08
C SER A 102 18.46 -3.45 0.30
N ARG A 103 18.81 -3.05 -0.91
CA ARG A 103 17.89 -2.41 -1.85
C ARG A 103 17.79 -3.24 -3.11
N SER A 104 16.59 -3.39 -3.65
CA SER A 104 16.37 -4.03 -4.93
C SER A 104 15.33 -3.28 -5.75
N SER A 105 15.64 -3.03 -7.01
CA SER A 105 14.64 -2.51 -7.96
C SER A 105 14.11 -3.70 -8.74
N LYS A 106 12.77 -3.83 -8.79
CA LYS A 106 12.11 -4.90 -9.53
C LYS A 106 11.03 -4.29 -10.43
N PRO A 107 10.78 -4.90 -11.59
CA PRO A 107 9.66 -4.50 -12.44
C PRO A 107 8.34 -4.53 -11.68
N LEU A 108 7.43 -3.60 -12.00
CA LEU A 108 6.11 -3.53 -11.38
C LEU A 108 5.33 -4.85 -11.53
N SER A 109 5.50 -5.54 -12.67
CA SER A 109 4.90 -6.85 -12.94
C SER A 109 5.29 -7.97 -11.97
N THR A 110 6.29 -7.74 -11.10
CA THR A 110 6.66 -8.67 -10.03
C THR A 110 5.65 -8.65 -8.88
N TYR A 111 4.94 -7.55 -8.73
CA TYR A 111 3.98 -7.29 -7.67
C TYR A 111 2.55 -7.40 -8.20
N LEU A 112 1.58 -7.34 -7.31
CA LEU A 112 0.16 -7.40 -7.64
C LEU A 112 -0.49 -6.05 -7.43
N ASN A 113 -1.43 -5.68 -8.30
CA ASN A 113 -2.44 -4.71 -7.91
C ASN A 113 -3.53 -5.42 -7.10
N ARG A 114 -4.46 -4.64 -6.54
CA ARG A 114 -5.52 -5.16 -5.68
C ARG A 114 -6.42 -6.16 -6.41
N ASP A 115 -6.79 -5.86 -7.64
CA ASP A 115 -7.70 -6.70 -8.43
C ASP A 115 -7.03 -8.02 -8.83
N GLU A 116 -5.75 -7.97 -9.23
CA GLU A 116 -4.94 -9.16 -9.53
C GLU A 116 -4.80 -10.05 -8.30
N ALA A 117 -4.53 -9.46 -7.12
CA ALA A 117 -4.41 -10.20 -5.88
C ALA A 117 -5.72 -10.90 -5.49
N LEU A 118 -6.86 -10.22 -5.66
CA LEU A 118 -8.18 -10.81 -5.42
C LEU A 118 -8.49 -11.94 -6.40
N LEU A 119 -8.23 -11.72 -7.69
CA LEU A 119 -8.46 -12.73 -8.72
C LEU A 119 -7.57 -13.97 -8.51
N GLU A 120 -6.33 -13.78 -8.09
CA GLU A 120 -5.42 -14.88 -7.76
C GLU A 120 -5.93 -15.68 -6.56
N LEU A 121 -6.43 -14.98 -5.52
CA LEU A 121 -7.01 -15.61 -4.34
C LEU A 121 -8.28 -16.38 -4.68
N ILE A 122 -9.20 -15.82 -5.46
CA ILE A 122 -10.42 -16.48 -5.93
C ILE A 122 -10.07 -17.68 -6.83
N GLY A 123 -9.12 -17.50 -7.75
CA GLY A 123 -8.67 -18.55 -8.65
C GLY A 123 -8.06 -19.76 -7.91
N ALA A 124 -7.39 -19.51 -6.79
CA ALA A 124 -6.85 -20.56 -5.93
C ALA A 124 -7.95 -21.25 -5.08
N TYR A 125 -9.04 -20.56 -4.77
CA TYR A 125 -10.12 -21.01 -3.88
C TYR A 125 -11.50 -20.69 -4.48
N PRO A 126 -11.85 -21.23 -5.64
CA PRO A 126 -13.10 -20.90 -6.34
C PRO A 126 -14.35 -21.28 -5.52
N GLU A 127 -14.25 -22.27 -4.64
CA GLU A 127 -15.32 -22.63 -3.73
C GLU A 127 -15.69 -21.52 -2.73
N ALA A 128 -14.75 -20.61 -2.44
CA ALA A 128 -14.93 -19.49 -1.51
C ALA A 128 -15.17 -18.15 -2.24
N GLU A 129 -15.36 -18.14 -3.54
CA GLU A 129 -15.44 -16.91 -4.36
C GLU A 129 -16.41 -15.87 -3.77
N LEU A 130 -17.63 -16.28 -3.43
CA LEU A 130 -18.65 -15.38 -2.90
C LEU A 130 -18.24 -14.73 -1.57
N LEU A 131 -17.62 -15.52 -0.70
CA LEU A 131 -17.13 -15.02 0.58
C LEU A 131 -15.92 -14.08 0.38
N LEU A 132 -14.97 -14.47 -0.46
CA LEU A 132 -13.78 -13.68 -0.76
C LEU A 132 -14.14 -12.35 -1.43
N ALA A 133 -15.10 -12.36 -2.36
CA ALA A 133 -15.59 -11.15 -3.01
C ALA A 133 -16.27 -10.21 -2.01
N ALA A 134 -17.09 -10.74 -1.10
CA ALA A 134 -17.76 -9.95 -0.07
C ALA A 134 -16.78 -9.32 0.94
N LEU A 135 -15.64 -9.97 1.17
CA LEU A 135 -14.60 -9.51 2.11
C LEU A 135 -13.43 -8.81 1.43
N ALA A 136 -13.45 -8.64 0.10
CA ALA A 136 -12.31 -8.14 -0.69
C ALA A 136 -11.71 -6.84 -0.14
N GLU A 137 -12.56 -5.91 0.30
CA GLU A 137 -12.12 -4.63 0.85
C GLU A 137 -11.34 -4.75 2.17
N SER A 138 -11.57 -5.83 2.91
CA SER A 138 -10.93 -6.08 4.20
C SER A 138 -9.76 -7.06 4.09
N LEU A 139 -9.78 -7.94 3.07
CA LEU A 139 -8.78 -9.00 2.91
C LEU A 139 -7.64 -8.62 1.97
N VAL A 140 -7.87 -7.72 1.01
CA VAL A 140 -6.87 -7.37 -0.01
C VAL A 140 -6.56 -5.88 0.08
N LEU A 141 -5.60 -5.54 0.94
CA LEU A 141 -5.13 -4.18 1.17
C LEU A 141 -3.72 -4.01 0.63
N PRO A 142 -3.38 -2.85 0.05
CA PRO A 142 -2.02 -2.58 -0.38
C PRO A 142 -1.05 -2.63 0.80
N ASN A 143 0.06 -3.35 0.64
CA ASN A 143 1.11 -3.48 1.65
C ASN A 143 2.49 -3.02 1.18
N ILE A 144 2.62 -2.61 -0.08
CA ILE A 144 3.78 -1.86 -0.55
C ILE A 144 3.55 -0.41 -0.16
N VAL A 145 4.29 0.05 0.84
CA VAL A 145 4.16 1.39 1.42
C VAL A 145 5.47 2.16 1.28
N ILE A 146 5.38 3.49 1.26
CA ILE A 146 6.58 4.34 1.23
C ILE A 146 7.39 4.08 2.50
N ASP A 147 8.70 3.91 2.32
CA ASP A 147 9.65 3.82 3.43
C ASP A 147 10.11 5.23 3.81
N GLU A 148 9.37 5.82 4.75
CA GLU A 148 9.59 7.20 5.20
C GLU A 148 10.96 7.39 5.84
N GLU A 149 11.49 6.39 6.52
CA GLU A 149 12.79 6.43 7.16
C GLU A 149 13.91 6.55 6.12
N HIS A 150 13.93 5.63 5.16
CA HIS A 150 14.90 5.67 4.07
C HIS A 150 14.70 6.87 3.15
N LEU A 151 13.46 7.33 2.97
CA LEU A 151 13.19 8.54 2.21
C LEU A 151 13.80 9.77 2.88
N ALA A 152 13.69 9.87 4.21
CA ALA A 152 14.28 10.96 4.98
C ALA A 152 15.81 10.92 4.90
N GLU A 153 16.42 9.73 5.04
CA GLU A 153 17.87 9.54 4.90
C GLU A 153 18.37 9.93 3.50
N LEU A 154 17.67 9.51 2.45
CA LEU A 154 18.03 9.86 1.07
C LEU A 154 17.96 11.37 0.83
N LYS A 155 16.90 12.03 1.33
CA LYS A 155 16.76 13.49 1.24
C LYS A 155 17.90 14.20 1.96
N GLN A 156 18.22 13.77 3.18
CA GLN A 156 19.29 14.38 3.98
C GLN A 156 20.65 14.20 3.32
N LYS A 157 20.92 13.01 2.80
CA LYS A 157 22.15 12.71 2.05
C LYS A 157 22.26 13.60 0.81
N THR A 158 21.21 13.71 0.00
CA THR A 158 21.20 14.56 -1.19
C THR A 158 21.45 16.03 -0.83
N ILE A 159 20.87 16.53 0.27
CA ILE A 159 21.10 17.89 0.74
C ILE A 159 22.55 18.08 1.16
N SER A 160 23.15 17.11 1.86
CA SER A 160 24.55 17.19 2.33
C SER A 160 25.57 17.09 1.18
N GLU A 161 25.19 16.47 0.05
CA GLU A 161 26.02 16.36 -1.14
C GLU A 161 25.91 17.59 -2.06
N ILE A 162 25.00 18.54 -1.78
CA ILE A 162 24.95 19.82 -2.47
C ILE A 162 26.11 20.67 -1.94
N PRO A 163 27.14 21.00 -2.76
CA PRO A 163 28.23 21.83 -2.29
C PRO A 163 27.65 23.18 -1.82
N GLU A 164 28.00 23.59 -0.61
CA GLU A 164 27.87 24.99 -0.22
C GLU A 164 28.77 25.79 -1.16
N THR A 165 28.22 26.36 -2.22
CA THR A 165 28.94 27.30 -3.05
C THR A 165 29.11 28.57 -2.23
N GLU A 166 30.18 28.66 -1.47
CA GLU A 166 30.72 29.96 -1.04
C GLU A 166 31.17 30.66 -2.31
N GLY A 167 30.22 31.32 -2.97
CA GLY A 167 30.52 32.20 -4.06
C GLY A 167 31.20 33.43 -3.52
N ILE A 168 32.51 33.57 -3.73
CA ILE A 168 33.18 34.87 -3.57
C ILE A 168 32.60 35.78 -4.64
N VAL A 169 31.66 36.65 -4.24
CA VAL A 169 31.15 37.71 -5.12
C VAL A 169 32.22 38.79 -5.20
N LEU A 170 32.87 38.91 -6.34
CA LEU A 170 33.79 40.00 -6.58
C LEU A 170 32.98 41.31 -6.69
N GLN A 171 33.57 42.40 -6.13
CA GLN A 171 32.96 43.74 -6.20
C GLN A 171 32.69 44.10 -7.67
N ASN A 172 31.43 44.36 -8.02
CA ASN A 172 30.88 44.56 -9.37
C ASN A 172 30.49 43.32 -10.17
N GLU A 173 30.43 42.15 -9.58
CA GLU A 173 29.86 40.98 -10.26
C GLU A 173 28.34 40.99 -10.13
N VAL A 174 27.65 41.03 -11.26
CA VAL A 174 26.19 40.96 -11.30
C VAL A 174 25.78 39.49 -11.29
N ILE A 175 25.36 38.98 -10.14
CA ILE A 175 24.80 37.62 -10.04
C ILE A 175 23.36 37.69 -10.51
N VAL A 176 23.14 37.34 -11.77
CA VAL A 176 21.78 37.14 -12.31
C VAL A 176 21.48 35.65 -12.27
N ARG A 177 20.81 35.18 -11.23
CA ARG A 177 20.10 33.90 -11.27
C ARG A 177 18.81 34.10 -12.05
N LEU A 178 18.83 33.78 -13.35
CA LEU A 178 17.73 33.95 -14.31
C LEU A 178 16.53 33.00 -14.12
N ARG A 179 16.37 32.39 -12.94
CA ARG A 179 15.21 31.55 -12.66
C ARG A 179 14.27 32.27 -11.71
N ARG A 180 13.25 32.93 -12.29
CA ARG A 180 12.07 33.48 -11.64
C ARG A 180 12.18 34.85 -10.98
N CYS A 181 12.90 35.79 -11.57
CA CYS A 181 12.66 37.19 -11.25
C CYS A 181 11.58 37.75 -12.19
N ALA A 182 10.44 38.12 -11.63
CA ALA A 182 9.47 38.92 -12.36
C ALA A 182 9.96 40.37 -12.43
N VAL A 183 10.16 40.89 -13.62
CA VAL A 183 10.41 42.31 -13.82
C VAL A 183 9.08 43.05 -13.67
N VAL A 184 8.90 43.72 -12.52
CA VAL A 184 7.74 44.59 -12.32
C VAL A 184 8.18 46.01 -12.68
N ARG A 185 7.57 46.57 -13.72
CA ARG A 185 7.70 48.01 -14.04
C ARG A 185 6.76 48.78 -13.13
N ALA A 186 7.31 49.41 -12.09
CA ALA A 186 6.60 50.40 -11.29
C ALA A 186 7.18 51.79 -11.62
N GLY A 187 6.43 52.59 -12.37
CA GLY A 187 6.84 53.90 -12.76
C GLY A 187 8.01 53.94 -13.75
N ASN A 188 8.64 55.07 -13.91
CA ASN A 188 9.70 55.31 -14.91
C ASN A 188 11.09 54.72 -14.59
N LYS A 189 11.19 53.78 -13.62
CA LYS A 189 12.45 53.09 -13.30
C LYS A 189 12.22 51.56 -13.26
N PRO A 190 13.03 50.74 -13.93
CA PRO A 190 12.96 49.29 -13.80
C PRO A 190 13.47 48.88 -12.41
N GLY A 191 12.65 48.21 -11.63
CA GLY A 191 13.03 47.55 -10.38
C GLY A 191 13.04 46.03 -10.61
N VAL A 192 14.10 45.39 -10.13
CA VAL A 192 14.18 43.91 -10.09
C VAL A 192 13.88 43.50 -8.66
N LEU A 193 12.80 42.78 -8.46
CA LEU A 193 12.49 42.07 -7.19
C LEU A 193 12.85 40.60 -7.36
N CYS A 194 13.77 40.12 -6.54
CA CYS A 194 14.12 38.72 -6.38
C CYS A 194 13.46 38.14 -5.13
#